data_e36713495a073c52dc211ea0df251bb2
#
_entry.id   e36713495a073c52dc211ea0df251bb2
#
_cell.length_a   1.000
_cell.length_b   1.000
_cell.length_c   1.000
_cell.angle_alpha   90.00
_cell.angle_beta   90.00
_cell.angle_gamma   90.00
#
_symmetry.space_group_name_H-M   'P 1'
#
loop_
_entity.id
_entity.type
_entity.pdbx_description
1 polymer ?
#
loop_
_entity_poly.entity_id
_entity_poly.type
_entity_poly.pdbx_seq_one_letter_code
_entity_poly.pdbx_strand_id
1 'polypeptide(L)' 'MTLELKRMAYSPWLVISVFGEIDMGSSPKLRTEIISVVNEGHSNLVLDLTSVDFIDSAGLGTIIGGLRRVR' A
#
# COMPACT_ATOMS: atom_id res chain seq x y z
N MET A 1 9.02 12.14 8.88
CA MET A 1 8.72 11.23 7.76
C MET A 1 7.25 11.21 7.53
N THR A 2 6.86 11.48 6.30
CA THR A 2 5.45 11.54 5.97
C THR A 2 5.11 10.48 4.94
N LEU A 3 4.03 9.79 5.18
CA LEU A 3 3.43 8.86 4.25
C LEU A 3 1.96 9.22 4.13
N GLU A 4 1.51 9.47 2.92
CA GLU A 4 0.11 9.71 2.65
C GLU A 4 -0.43 8.64 1.71
N LEU A 5 -1.68 8.26 1.93
CA LEU A 5 -2.34 7.23 1.16
C LEU A 5 -3.68 7.76 0.65
N LYS A 6 -3.98 7.45 -0.61
CA LYS A 6 -5.29 7.76 -1.20
C LYS A 6 -5.84 6.52 -1.87
N ARG A 7 -7.14 6.31 -1.71
CA ARG A 7 -7.84 5.23 -2.40
C ARG A 7 -8.64 5.79 -3.56
N MET A 8 -8.61 5.09 -4.68
CA MET A 8 -9.47 5.40 -5.82
C MET A 8 -10.03 4.10 -6.37
N ALA A 9 -11.35 4.07 -6.58
CA ALA A 9 -12.02 2.90 -7.10
C ALA A 9 -12.19 3.03 -8.61
N TYR A 10 -11.60 2.09 -9.32
CA TYR A 10 -11.80 1.91 -10.75
C TYR A 10 -12.25 0.47 -10.95
N SER A 11 -13.52 0.20 -10.69
CA SER A 11 -14.04 -1.17 -10.68
C SER A 11 -13.64 -1.94 -11.93
N PRO A 12 -13.10 -3.17 -11.83
CA PRO A 12 -12.98 -3.97 -10.60
C PRO A 12 -11.72 -3.69 -9.76
N TRP A 13 -10.98 -2.61 -10.05
CA TRP A 13 -9.71 -2.29 -9.39
C TRP A 13 -9.91 -1.32 -8.25
N LEU A 14 -9.17 -1.52 -7.17
CA LEU A 14 -8.98 -0.50 -6.16
C LEU A 14 -7.52 -0.07 -6.20
N VAL A 15 -7.29 1.22 -6.35
CA VAL A 15 -5.94 1.79 -6.42
C VAL A 15 -5.63 2.48 -5.10
N ILE A 16 -4.50 2.11 -4.50
CA ILE A 16 -3.93 2.84 -3.37
C ILE A 16 -2.75 3.63 -3.90
N SER A 17 -2.88 4.94 -3.94
CA SER A 17 -1.77 5.82 -4.31
C SER A 17 -0.98 6.16 -3.06
N VAL A 18 0.33 5.95 -3.11
CA VAL A 18 1.23 6.15 -1.98
C VAL A 18 2.13 7.35 -2.26
N PHE A 19 2.23 8.26 -1.31
CA PHE A 19 3.02 9.47 -1.42
C PHE A 19 4.01 9.54 -0.25
N GLY A 20 5.26 9.84 -0.56
CA GLY A 20 6.28 10.06 0.46
C GLY A 20 7.25 8.91 0.60
N GLU A 21 7.51 8.49 1.84
CA GLU A 21 8.55 7.51 2.14
C GLU A 21 7.96 6.27 2.79
N ILE A 22 8.37 5.11 2.29
CA ILE A 22 7.97 3.82 2.85
C ILE A 22 9.20 3.22 3.54
N ASP A 23 9.27 3.39 4.84
CA ASP A 23 10.39 2.91 5.66
C ASP A 23 9.88 2.16 6.88
N MET A 24 10.80 1.81 7.76
CA MET A 24 10.45 1.08 8.98
C MET A 24 9.39 1.82 9.82
N GLY A 25 9.46 3.17 9.86
CA GLY A 25 8.55 3.97 10.66
C GLY A 25 7.17 4.13 10.04
N SER A 26 7.09 4.18 8.71
CA SER A 26 5.84 4.43 8.00
C SER A 26 5.19 3.17 7.45
N SER A 27 5.93 2.09 7.30
CA SER A 27 5.40 0.86 6.72
C SER A 27 4.20 0.27 7.47
N PRO A 28 4.07 0.40 8.81
CA PRO A 28 2.86 -0.07 9.49
C PRO A 28 1.59 0.62 9.01
N LYS A 29 1.67 1.89 8.64
CA LYS A 29 0.51 2.61 8.10
C LYS A 29 0.07 2.01 6.76
N LEU A 30 1.01 1.74 5.88
CA LEU A 30 0.72 1.10 4.59
C LEU A 30 0.16 -0.30 4.78
N ARG A 31 0.76 -1.07 5.69
CA ARG A 31 0.29 -2.41 6.00
C ARG A 31 -1.15 -2.42 6.48
N THR A 32 -1.49 -1.51 7.40
CA THR A 32 -2.85 -1.38 7.91
C THR A 32 -3.83 -1.07 6.79
N GLU A 33 -3.45 -0.19 5.88
CA GLU A 33 -4.30 0.15 4.75
C GLU A 33 -4.54 -1.04 3.82
N ILE A 34 -3.50 -1.78 3.49
CA ILE A 34 -3.63 -2.97 2.64
C ILE A 34 -4.54 -4.01 3.30
N ILE A 35 -4.34 -4.27 4.59
CA ILE A 35 -5.16 -5.22 5.34
C ILE A 35 -6.62 -4.77 5.35
N SER A 36 -6.86 -3.50 5.57
CA SER A 36 -8.21 -2.95 5.59
C SER A 36 -8.92 -3.14 4.24
N VAL A 37 -8.22 -2.86 3.16
CA VAL A 37 -8.76 -3.01 1.80
C VAL A 37 -9.09 -4.47 1.52
N VAL A 38 -8.22 -5.39 1.88
CA VAL A 38 -8.45 -6.82 1.69
C VAL A 38 -9.64 -7.29 2.53
N ASN A 39 -9.75 -6.83 3.76
CA ASN A 39 -10.86 -7.18 4.65
C ASN A 39 -12.20 -6.64 4.16
N GLU A 40 -12.19 -5.56 3.38
CA GLU A 40 -13.39 -5.02 2.75
C GLU A 40 -13.83 -5.81 1.52
N GLY A 41 -13.08 -6.83 1.14
CA GLY A 41 -13.44 -7.71 0.04
C GLY A 41 -12.79 -7.38 -1.30
N HIS A 42 -11.90 -6.40 -1.35
CA HIS A 42 -11.21 -6.06 -2.59
C HIS A 42 -10.10 -7.08 -2.88
N SER A 43 -10.16 -7.70 -4.04
CA SER A 43 -9.15 -8.67 -4.48
C SER A 43 -8.32 -8.17 -5.66
N ASN A 44 -8.75 -7.11 -6.31
CA ASN A 44 -8.03 -6.50 -7.43
C ASN A 44 -7.42 -5.19 -6.95
N LEU A 45 -6.20 -5.28 -6.41
CA LEU A 45 -5.52 -4.15 -5.77
C LEU A 45 -4.34 -3.70 -6.61
N VAL A 46 -4.24 -2.40 -6.82
CA VAL A 46 -3.10 -1.75 -7.46
C VAL A 46 -2.45 -0.80 -6.46
N LEU A 47 -1.15 -0.93 -6.28
CA LEU A 47 -0.37 0.05 -5.52
C LEU A 47 0.32 0.98 -6.51
N ASP A 48 -0.03 2.25 -6.48
CA ASP A 48 0.62 3.26 -7.29
C ASP A 48 1.75 3.88 -6.48
N LEU A 49 2.97 3.57 -6.86
CA LEU A 49 4.17 4.00 -6.16
C LEU A 49 4.91 5.12 -6.89
N THR A 50 4.30 5.72 -7.91
CA THR A 50 4.97 6.73 -8.74
C THR A 50 5.36 7.98 -7.94
N SER A 51 4.68 8.25 -6.84
CA SER A 51 4.97 9.41 -5.97
C SER A 51 5.74 9.04 -4.71
N VAL A 52 6.31 7.85 -4.67
CA VAL A 52 7.14 7.42 -3.55
C VAL A 52 8.57 7.89 -3.78
N ASP A 53 9.14 8.58 -2.77
CA ASP A 53 10.49 9.14 -2.86
C ASP A 53 11.55 8.15 -2.38
N PHE A 54 11.19 7.24 -1.48
CA PHE A 54 12.14 6.34 -0.85
C PHE A 54 11.44 5.08 -0.33
N ILE A 55 12.10 3.94 -0.53
CA ILE A 55 11.66 2.65 0.03
C ILE A 55 12.88 1.96 0.59
N ASP A 56 12.84 1.59 1.87
CA ASP A 56 13.88 0.73 2.46
C ASP A 56 13.44 -0.74 2.43
N SER A 57 14.29 -1.62 2.96
CA SER A 57 14.01 -3.05 2.96
C SER A 57 12.76 -3.41 3.77
N ALA A 58 12.49 -2.69 4.87
CA ALA A 58 11.28 -2.91 5.68
C ALA A 58 10.02 -2.53 4.89
N GLY A 59 10.08 -1.39 4.18
CA GLY A 59 8.98 -0.96 3.32
C GLY A 59 8.72 -1.94 2.19
N LEU A 60 9.78 -2.42 1.56
CA LEU A 60 9.66 -3.41 0.49
C LEU A 60 9.04 -4.71 1.01
N GLY A 61 9.45 -5.16 2.20
CA GLY A 61 8.88 -6.34 2.84
C GLY A 61 7.39 -6.19 3.11
N THR A 62 6.95 -4.99 3.51
CA THR A 62 5.54 -4.69 3.73
C THR A 62 4.73 -4.83 2.43
N ILE A 63 5.26 -4.32 1.33
CA ILE A 63 4.60 -4.42 0.02
C ILE A 63 4.47 -5.88 -0.39
N ILE A 64 5.53 -6.64 -0.29
CA ILE A 64 5.53 -8.07 -0.65
C ILE A 64 4.53 -8.84 0.22
N GLY A 65 4.53 -8.59 1.53
CA GLY A 65 3.58 -9.22 2.44
C GLY A 65 2.14 -8.86 2.11
N GLY A 66 1.89 -7.60 1.75
CA GLY A 66 0.56 -7.14 1.33
C GLY A 66 0.08 -7.84 0.07
N LEU A 67 0.98 -8.00 -0.92
CA LEU A 67 0.63 -8.69 -2.17
C LEU A 67 0.25 -10.15 -1.92
N ARG A 68 0.87 -10.81 -0.96
CA ARG A 68 0.52 -12.18 -0.60
C ARG A 68 -0.88 -12.29 -0.01
N ARG A 69 -1.34 -11.27 0.70
CA ARG A 69 -2.68 -11.26 1.27
C ARG A 69 -3.77 -11.14 0.20
N VAL A 70 -3.48 -10.47 -0.89
CA VAL A 70 -4.44 -10.25 -1.98
C VAL A 70 -4.69 -11.52 -2.77
N ARG A 71 -3.79 -12.45 -2.73
CA ARG A 71 -3.90 -13.71 -3.49
C ARG A 71 -4.84 -14.72 -2.82
#